data_a1efa554c9001a10514145972754c4ca
#
_entry.id   a1efa554c9001a10514145972754c4ca
#
_cell.length_a   1.000
_cell.length_b   1.000
_cell.length_c   1.000
_cell.angle_alpha   90.00
_cell.angle_beta   90.00
_cell.angle_gamma   90.00
#
_symmetry.space_group_name_H-M   'P 1'
#
loop_
_entity.id
_entity.type
_entity.pdbx_description
1 polymer ?
#
loop_
_entity_poly.entity_id
_entity_poly.type
_entity_poly.pdbx_seq_one_letter_code
_entity_poly.pdbx_strand_id
1 'polypeptide(L)'
;MKYGIYYAFWEKEWGGNFTPYVKKVKDLGFDILEVACHSFSREDDQFFKELRQVAEDNGIILTGGYGPEVYHNLSSADESIVNASISNYKDMFRKMDIANIRVLGGGLYSYWPVDYSLPFDKNSDRERSIRNMRKVADIAAEYGITL
;
A
#
# COMPACT_ATOMS: atom_id res chain seq x y z
N MET A 1 20.31 -11.46 6.24
CA MET A 1 19.60 -10.66 5.24
C MET A 1 18.27 -11.31 5.01
N LYS A 2 17.18 -10.56 4.81
CA LYS A 2 15.86 -11.11 4.53
C LYS A 2 15.47 -10.82 3.07
N TYR A 3 14.85 -11.80 2.42
CA TYR A 3 14.43 -11.70 1.02
C TYR A 3 12.91 -11.75 0.94
N GLY A 4 12.35 -10.89 0.11
CA GLY A 4 10.91 -10.82 -0.13
C GLY A 4 10.55 -10.99 -1.59
N ILE A 5 9.28 -11.30 -1.81
CA ILE A 5 8.70 -11.36 -3.14
C ILE A 5 7.31 -10.73 -3.13
N TYR A 6 6.96 -10.06 -4.21
CA TYR A 6 5.64 -9.48 -4.40
C TYR A 6 4.66 -10.54 -4.89
N TYR A 7 3.49 -10.64 -4.29
CA TYR A 7 2.48 -11.66 -4.65
C TYR A 7 2.10 -11.63 -6.14
N ALA A 8 2.11 -10.43 -6.76
CA ALA A 8 1.79 -10.24 -8.17
C ALA A 8 2.80 -10.88 -9.15
N PHE A 9 3.92 -11.45 -8.66
CA PHE A 9 4.77 -12.31 -9.48
C PHE A 9 3.99 -13.52 -10.05
N TRP A 10 2.96 -13.97 -9.34
CA TRP A 10 2.14 -15.13 -9.72
C TRP A 10 0.77 -14.77 -10.27
N GLU A 11 0.37 -13.49 -10.16
CA GLU A 11 -0.99 -13.07 -10.50
C GLU A 11 -1.01 -12.09 -11.68
N LYS A 12 -2.14 -12.11 -12.39
CA LYS A 12 -2.43 -11.17 -13.48
C LYS A 12 -3.36 -10.04 -13.05
N GLU A 13 -4.08 -10.26 -11.95
CA GLU A 13 -5.05 -9.31 -11.39
C GLU A 13 -4.57 -8.80 -10.04
N TRP A 14 -4.93 -7.56 -9.74
CA TRP A 14 -4.55 -6.92 -8.49
C TRP A 14 -5.53 -7.24 -7.35
N GLY A 15 -5.01 -7.65 -6.19
CA GLY A 15 -5.81 -7.91 -4.99
C GLY A 15 -6.20 -9.38 -4.81
N GLY A 16 -7.24 -9.62 -4.03
CA GLY A 16 -7.72 -10.95 -3.71
C GLY A 16 -7.17 -11.50 -2.38
N ASN A 17 -7.33 -12.81 -2.16
CA ASN A 17 -6.89 -13.47 -0.94
C ASN A 17 -5.38 -13.73 -0.96
N PHE A 18 -4.64 -13.13 -0.03
CA PHE A 18 -3.18 -13.27 0.06
C PHE A 18 -2.72 -14.46 0.90
N THR A 19 -3.61 -15.09 1.70
CA THR A 19 -3.23 -16.18 2.62
C THR A 19 -2.58 -17.39 1.93
N PRO A 20 -3.00 -17.84 0.71
CA PRO A 20 -2.33 -18.93 0.02
C PRO A 20 -0.87 -18.64 -0.34
N TYR A 21 -0.53 -17.35 -0.57
CA TYR A 21 0.84 -16.95 -0.93
C TYR A 21 1.78 -16.98 0.27
N VAL A 22 1.29 -16.83 1.50
CA VAL A 22 2.11 -16.92 2.73
C VAL A 22 2.82 -18.27 2.79
N LYS A 23 2.07 -19.37 2.61
CA LYS A 23 2.67 -20.71 2.59
C LYS A 23 3.60 -20.90 1.39
N LYS A 24 3.19 -20.43 0.21
CA LYS A 24 3.98 -20.53 -1.02
C LYS A 24 5.36 -19.85 -0.90
N VAL A 25 5.41 -18.64 -0.34
CA VAL A 25 6.69 -17.92 -0.14
C VAL A 25 7.54 -18.60 0.91
N LYS A 26 6.93 -19.17 1.96
CA LYS A 26 7.64 -19.98 2.96
C LYS A 26 8.31 -21.19 2.33
N ASP A 27 7.56 -21.95 1.54
CA ASP A 27 8.04 -23.18 0.89
C ASP A 27 9.18 -22.86 -0.12
N LEU A 28 9.19 -21.66 -0.70
CA LEU A 28 10.23 -21.17 -1.62
C LEU A 28 11.45 -20.57 -0.90
N GLY A 29 11.42 -20.45 0.43
CA GLY A 29 12.53 -19.94 1.23
C GLY A 29 12.61 -18.41 1.31
N PHE A 30 11.54 -17.68 1.01
CA PHE A 30 11.47 -16.25 1.26
C PHE A 30 11.08 -15.94 2.71
N ASP A 31 11.47 -14.75 3.18
CA ASP A 31 11.16 -14.24 4.51
C ASP A 31 9.98 -13.27 4.52
N ILE A 32 9.70 -12.65 3.36
CA ILE A 32 8.76 -11.53 3.24
C ILE A 32 7.80 -11.78 2.08
N LEU A 33 6.51 -11.54 2.33
CA LEU A 33 5.49 -11.41 1.28
C LEU A 33 5.03 -9.96 1.20
N GLU A 34 5.21 -9.33 0.03
CA GLU A 34 4.61 -8.03 -0.25
C GLU A 34 3.23 -8.22 -0.88
N VAL A 35 2.23 -7.55 -0.32
CA VAL A 35 0.82 -7.61 -0.75
C VAL A 35 0.36 -6.27 -1.31
N ALA A 36 -0.63 -6.29 -2.23
CA ALA A 36 -1.18 -5.07 -2.81
C ALA A 36 -2.22 -4.42 -1.89
N CYS A 37 -1.96 -3.18 -1.49
CA CYS A 37 -2.83 -2.46 -0.58
C CYS A 37 -4.02 -1.75 -1.26
N HIS A 38 -4.06 -1.66 -2.59
CA HIS A 38 -5.15 -0.98 -3.31
C HIS A 38 -6.53 -1.64 -3.11
N SER A 39 -6.57 -2.95 -2.86
CA SER A 39 -7.82 -3.68 -2.61
C SER A 39 -8.27 -3.62 -1.15
N PHE A 40 -7.48 -3.08 -0.25
CA PHE A 40 -7.76 -3.11 1.20
C PHE A 40 -9.09 -2.45 1.57
N SER A 41 -9.51 -1.40 0.85
CA SER A 41 -10.80 -0.74 1.09
C SER A 41 -12.01 -1.67 0.92
N ARG A 42 -11.86 -2.79 0.20
CA ARG A 42 -12.93 -3.75 -0.09
C ARG A 42 -13.04 -4.86 0.96
N GLU A 43 -12.04 -5.00 1.82
CA GLU A 43 -11.92 -6.09 2.78
C GLU A 43 -12.30 -5.61 4.19
N ASP A 44 -12.86 -6.52 4.98
CA ASP A 44 -13.21 -6.28 6.38
C ASP A 44 -12.03 -6.54 7.33
N ASP A 45 -12.19 -6.19 8.60
CA ASP A 45 -11.15 -6.36 9.61
C ASP A 45 -10.81 -7.84 9.88
N GLN A 46 -11.74 -8.76 9.61
CA GLN A 46 -11.52 -10.20 9.81
C GLN A 46 -10.50 -10.73 8.80
N PHE A 47 -10.59 -10.28 7.54
CA PHE A 47 -9.61 -10.61 6.51
C PHE A 47 -8.16 -10.29 6.96
N PHE A 48 -7.94 -9.11 7.55
CA PHE A 48 -6.61 -8.69 8.00
C PHE A 48 -6.11 -9.45 9.22
N LYS A 49 -7.01 -9.82 10.13
CA LYS A 49 -6.68 -10.67 11.28
C LYS A 49 -6.26 -12.08 10.85
N GLU A 50 -6.98 -12.65 9.89
CA GLU A 50 -6.65 -13.97 9.33
C GLU A 50 -5.33 -13.94 8.57
N LEU A 51 -5.10 -12.94 7.73
CA LEU A 51 -3.85 -12.76 7.01
C LEU A 51 -2.66 -12.64 7.97
N ARG A 52 -2.80 -11.83 9.02
CA ARG A 52 -1.81 -11.72 10.08
C ARG A 52 -1.52 -13.06 10.75
N GLN A 53 -2.56 -13.77 11.19
CA GLN A 53 -2.40 -15.05 11.88
C GLN A 53 -1.65 -16.07 11.02
N VAL A 54 -2.05 -16.19 9.74
CA VAL A 54 -1.38 -17.11 8.81
C VAL A 54 0.09 -16.71 8.58
N ALA A 55 0.39 -15.41 8.49
CA ALA A 55 1.75 -14.93 8.32
C ALA A 55 2.61 -15.23 9.55
N GLU A 56 2.10 -14.96 10.76
CA GLU A 56 2.78 -15.24 12.04
C GLU A 56 3.04 -16.75 12.24
N ASP A 57 2.05 -17.60 11.96
CA ASP A 57 2.16 -19.07 12.07
C ASP A 57 3.24 -19.63 11.12
N ASN A 58 3.50 -18.99 10.01
CA ASN A 58 4.52 -19.39 9.03
C ASN A 58 5.84 -18.64 9.19
N GLY A 59 5.95 -17.67 10.10
CA GLY A 59 7.14 -16.83 10.28
C GLY A 59 7.43 -15.93 9.09
N ILE A 60 6.41 -15.51 8.32
CA ILE A 60 6.52 -14.62 7.17
C ILE A 60 6.20 -13.18 7.61
N ILE A 61 7.04 -12.24 7.20
CA ILE A 61 6.81 -10.81 7.38
C ILE A 61 5.96 -10.31 6.22
N LEU A 62 4.93 -9.51 6.54
CA LEU A 62 4.12 -8.84 5.52
C LEU A 62 4.63 -7.42 5.29
N THR A 63 4.70 -7.01 4.03
CA THR A 63 4.89 -5.62 3.60
C THR A 63 3.81 -5.22 2.60
N GLY A 64 3.56 -3.93 2.44
CA GLY A 64 2.56 -3.41 1.52
C GLY A 64 3.16 -2.74 0.30
N GLY A 65 2.54 -2.95 -0.86
CA GLY A 65 2.80 -2.21 -2.09
C GLY A 65 1.56 -1.43 -2.51
N TYR A 66 1.73 -0.15 -2.90
CA TYR A 66 0.63 0.68 -3.32
C TYR A 66 1.00 1.61 -4.50
N GLY A 67 0.16 1.61 -5.51
CA GLY A 67 0.14 2.59 -6.59
C GLY A 67 -1.22 3.25 -6.60
N PRO A 68 -1.34 4.51 -6.15
CA PRO A 68 -2.62 5.21 -6.11
C PRO A 68 -3.25 5.37 -7.48
N GLU A 69 -4.54 5.27 -7.58
CA GLU A 69 -5.30 5.62 -8.77
C GLU A 69 -5.41 7.16 -8.90
N VAL A 70 -5.80 7.65 -10.08
CA VAL A 70 -5.87 9.08 -10.38
C VAL A 70 -6.77 9.87 -9.40
N TYR A 71 -7.82 9.25 -8.90
CA TYR A 71 -8.72 9.85 -7.90
C TYR A 71 -8.17 9.79 -6.45
N HIS A 72 -6.97 9.21 -6.26
CA HIS A 72 -6.18 9.23 -5.03
C HIS A 72 -4.81 9.87 -5.25
N ASN A 73 -4.73 10.89 -6.10
CA ASN A 73 -3.49 11.55 -6.48
C ASN A 73 -3.10 12.66 -5.47
N LEU A 74 -2.05 12.45 -4.70
CA LEU A 74 -1.51 13.45 -3.75
C LEU A 74 -0.88 14.68 -4.43
N SER A 75 -0.56 14.60 -5.72
CA SER A 75 -0.03 15.75 -6.48
C SER A 75 -1.12 16.57 -7.17
N SER A 76 -2.40 16.19 -7.04
CA SER A 76 -3.52 16.89 -7.67
C SER A 76 -3.62 18.35 -7.23
N ALA A 77 -4.06 19.21 -8.17
CA ALA A 77 -4.47 20.58 -7.86
C ALA A 77 -5.89 20.65 -7.28
N ASP A 78 -6.67 19.58 -7.42
CA ASP A 78 -8.00 19.44 -6.85
C ASP A 78 -7.91 18.94 -5.40
N GLU A 79 -8.24 19.82 -4.46
CA GLU A 79 -8.22 19.51 -3.02
C GLU A 79 -9.19 18.38 -2.65
N SER A 80 -10.25 18.15 -3.41
CA SER A 80 -11.18 17.04 -3.14
C SER A 80 -10.50 15.69 -3.38
N ILE A 81 -9.69 15.57 -4.43
CA ILE A 81 -8.88 14.39 -4.74
C ILE A 81 -7.81 14.18 -3.66
N VAL A 82 -7.13 15.25 -3.24
CA VAL A 82 -6.12 15.19 -2.17
C VAL A 82 -6.74 14.72 -0.86
N ASN A 83 -7.91 15.25 -0.48
CA ASN A 83 -8.60 14.85 0.75
C ASN A 83 -9.09 13.39 0.68
N ALA A 84 -9.63 12.94 -0.45
CA ALA A 84 -9.99 11.55 -0.67
C ALA A 84 -8.77 10.63 -0.54
N SER A 85 -7.62 11.04 -1.11
CA SER A 85 -6.36 10.31 -1.00
C SER A 85 -5.91 10.16 0.46
N ILE A 86 -5.88 11.25 1.22
CA ILE A 86 -5.50 11.23 2.65
C ILE A 86 -6.43 10.33 3.46
N SER A 87 -7.74 10.39 3.20
CA SER A 87 -8.72 9.53 3.85
C SER A 87 -8.48 8.05 3.52
N ASN A 88 -8.17 7.73 2.27
CA ASN A 88 -7.83 6.38 1.84
C ASN A 88 -6.56 5.86 2.52
N TYR A 89 -5.49 6.68 2.63
CA TYR A 89 -4.29 6.31 3.36
C TYR A 89 -4.57 6.02 4.83
N LYS A 90 -5.42 6.82 5.47
CA LYS A 90 -5.79 6.63 6.88
C LYS A 90 -6.50 5.29 7.11
N ASP A 91 -7.48 4.93 6.27
CA ASP A 91 -8.14 3.61 6.36
C ASP A 91 -7.16 2.46 6.05
N MET A 92 -6.32 2.63 5.03
CA MET A 92 -5.29 1.66 4.67
C MET A 92 -4.31 1.40 5.83
N PHE A 93 -3.80 2.44 6.51
CA PHE A 93 -2.89 2.28 7.63
C PHE A 93 -3.54 1.59 8.82
N ARG A 94 -4.80 1.88 9.11
CA ARG A 94 -5.58 1.16 10.12
C ARG A 94 -5.63 -0.35 9.81
N LYS A 95 -5.90 -0.70 8.56
CA LYS A 95 -5.96 -2.11 8.10
C LYS A 95 -4.57 -2.77 8.09
N MET A 96 -3.54 -2.04 7.68
CA MET A 96 -2.16 -2.49 7.78
C MET A 96 -1.74 -2.77 9.22
N ASP A 97 -2.18 -1.94 10.17
CA ASP A 97 -1.93 -2.17 11.60
C ASP A 97 -2.57 -3.47 12.09
N ILE A 98 -3.81 -3.76 11.71
CA ILE A 98 -4.49 -5.03 12.02
C ILE A 98 -3.69 -6.21 11.46
N ALA A 99 -3.20 -6.12 10.23
CA ALA A 99 -2.40 -7.16 9.57
C ALA A 99 -0.93 -7.21 10.02
N ASN A 100 -0.50 -6.33 10.93
CA ASN A 100 0.89 -6.16 11.35
C ASN A 100 1.86 -5.85 10.18
N ILE A 101 1.40 -5.09 9.18
CA ILE A 101 2.21 -4.58 8.07
C ILE A 101 2.82 -3.24 8.49
N ARG A 102 4.17 -3.14 8.50
CA ARG A 102 4.90 -1.96 9.01
C ARG A 102 5.68 -1.20 7.95
N VAL A 103 5.64 -1.66 6.70
CA VAL A 103 6.31 -1.00 5.57
C VAL A 103 5.32 -0.89 4.42
N LEU A 104 5.19 0.30 3.86
CA LEU A 104 4.43 0.56 2.63
C LEU A 104 5.36 1.16 1.58
N GLY A 105 5.57 0.43 0.49
CA GLY A 105 6.33 0.89 -0.67
C GLY A 105 5.45 1.22 -1.88
N GLY A 106 6.06 1.74 -2.94
CA GLY A 106 5.41 1.97 -4.22
C GLY A 106 5.41 3.41 -4.71
N GLY A 107 4.52 3.73 -5.63
CA GLY A 107 4.40 5.06 -6.24
C GLY A 107 3.57 6.05 -5.43
N LEU A 108 3.76 6.11 -4.12
CA LEU A 108 2.88 6.76 -3.14
C LEU A 108 2.61 8.24 -3.36
N TYR A 109 3.52 8.92 -4.04
CA TYR A 109 3.59 10.37 -4.18
C TYR A 109 2.68 10.96 -5.26
N SER A 110 2.12 10.13 -6.16
CA SER A 110 1.27 10.55 -7.27
C SER A 110 0.24 9.47 -7.59
N TYR A 111 0.04 9.13 -8.86
CA TYR A 111 -0.90 8.08 -9.30
C TYR A 111 -0.28 7.20 -10.40
N TRP A 112 -0.85 6.00 -10.56
CA TRP A 112 -0.43 5.03 -11.58
C TRP A 112 -1.66 4.30 -12.19
N PRO A 113 -1.68 4.05 -13.51
CA PRO A 113 -0.71 4.52 -14.52
C PRO A 113 -0.82 6.02 -14.79
N VAL A 114 0.31 6.66 -15.14
CA VAL A 114 0.34 8.11 -15.44
C VAL A 114 -0.28 8.37 -16.81
N ASP A 115 -1.21 9.30 -16.88
CA ASP A 115 -1.79 9.78 -18.14
C ASP A 115 -1.01 10.99 -18.65
N TYR A 116 -0.14 10.77 -19.61
CA TYR A 116 0.68 11.82 -20.24
C TYR A 116 -0.08 12.69 -21.24
N SER A 117 -1.35 12.38 -21.55
CA SER A 117 -2.20 13.22 -22.39
C SER A 117 -2.76 14.44 -21.65
N LEU A 118 -2.77 14.38 -20.32
CA LEU A 118 -3.26 15.46 -19.47
C LEU A 118 -2.19 16.54 -19.28
N PRO A 119 -2.60 17.83 -19.22
CA PRO A 119 -1.69 18.91 -18.84
C PRO A 119 -1.10 18.66 -17.44
N PHE A 120 0.20 18.85 -17.29
CA PHE A 120 0.87 18.77 -16.00
C PHE A 120 1.89 19.91 -15.83
N ASP A 121 2.04 20.37 -14.60
CA ASP A 121 3.12 21.26 -14.17
C ASP A 121 3.99 20.53 -13.17
N LYS A 122 5.10 19.99 -13.65
CA LYS A 122 6.02 19.17 -12.88
C LYS A 122 6.46 19.83 -11.56
N ASN A 123 6.68 21.14 -11.54
CA ASN A 123 7.16 21.82 -10.35
C ASN A 123 6.03 21.96 -9.31
N SER A 124 4.87 22.45 -9.73
CA SER A 124 3.70 22.59 -8.86
C SER A 124 3.20 21.22 -8.37
N ASP A 125 3.20 20.20 -9.23
CA ASP A 125 2.81 18.82 -8.85
C ASP A 125 3.76 18.25 -7.80
N ARG A 126 5.06 18.45 -7.96
CA ARG A 126 6.08 18.03 -7.00
C ARG A 126 5.92 18.73 -5.65
N GLU A 127 5.68 20.03 -5.62
CA GLU A 127 5.47 20.79 -4.39
C GLU A 127 4.22 20.33 -3.64
N ARG A 128 3.12 20.09 -4.36
CA ARG A 128 1.89 19.53 -3.79
C ARG A 128 2.13 18.15 -3.21
N SER A 129 2.78 17.28 -3.99
CA SER A 129 3.14 15.93 -3.56
C SER A 129 3.97 15.95 -2.27
N ILE A 130 5.04 16.73 -2.19
CA ILE A 130 5.89 16.84 -0.99
C ILE A 130 5.07 17.29 0.22
N ARG A 131 4.25 18.34 0.06
CA ARG A 131 3.40 18.84 1.14
C ARG A 131 2.41 17.79 1.65
N ASN A 132 1.77 17.07 0.74
CA ASN A 132 0.74 16.10 1.08
C ASN A 132 1.35 14.77 1.57
N MET A 133 2.49 14.34 1.02
CA MET A 133 3.22 13.18 1.54
C MET A 133 3.70 13.39 2.99
N ARG A 134 4.05 14.61 3.39
CA ARG A 134 4.37 14.90 4.80
C ARG A 134 3.18 14.63 5.72
N LYS A 135 1.96 15.06 5.32
CA LYS A 135 0.74 14.77 6.08
C LYS A 135 0.48 13.27 6.18
N VAL A 136 0.68 12.54 5.07
CA VAL A 136 0.52 11.08 5.03
C VAL A 136 1.57 10.39 5.91
N ALA A 137 2.81 10.87 5.92
CA ALA A 137 3.86 10.34 6.78
C ALA A 137 3.57 10.54 8.27
N ASP A 138 3.02 11.70 8.65
CA ASP A 138 2.59 11.96 10.03
C ASP A 138 1.51 10.95 10.47
N ILE A 139 0.52 10.68 9.61
CA ILE A 139 -0.52 9.68 9.88
C ILE A 139 0.08 8.27 9.94
N ALA A 140 1.00 7.91 9.03
CA ALA A 140 1.66 6.61 9.04
C ALA A 140 2.44 6.37 10.35
N ALA A 141 3.08 7.42 10.88
CA ALA A 141 3.82 7.36 12.13
C ALA A 141 2.92 7.00 13.34
N GLU A 142 1.64 7.43 13.35
CA GLU A 142 0.67 7.06 14.39
C GLU A 142 0.46 5.54 14.48
N TYR A 143 0.65 4.82 13.35
CA TYR A 143 0.52 3.37 13.24
C TYR A 143 1.89 2.64 13.24
N GLY A 144 3.00 3.36 13.42
CA GLY A 144 4.34 2.76 13.32
C GLY A 144 4.68 2.23 11.92
N ILE A 145 4.14 2.83 10.87
CA ILE A 145 4.34 2.45 9.47
C ILE A 145 5.41 3.35 8.85
N THR A 146 6.37 2.73 8.15
CA THR A 146 7.39 3.41 7.34
C THR A 146 6.94 3.45 5.87
N LEU A 147 7.10 4.62 5.23
CA LEU A 147 6.79 4.86 3.82
C LEU A 147 8.07 4.88 2.98
#